data_07bb1a52f810020a34983375020dea02
#
_entry.id   07bb1a52f810020a34983375020dea02
#
_cell.length_a   1.000
_cell.length_b   1.000
_cell.length_c   1.000
_cell.angle_alpha   90.00
_cell.angle_beta   90.00
_cell.angle_gamma   90.00
#
_symmetry.space_group_name_H-M   'P 1'
#
loop_
_entity.id
_entity.type
_entity.pdbx_description
1 polymer ?
#
loop_
_entity_poly.entity_id
_entity_poly.type
_entity_poly.pdbx_seq_one_letter_code
_entity_poly.pdbx_strand_id
1 'polypeptide(L)'
;KEVAINIADKKLFVNNSGTIVEIGNAAPNTASVTASMLAADITNGPNHHWFVAKAGTNAANLLGGAPRGKHSSTPFLTLKYALSVATSGDTINVAAGEYEEEFPLTIPDGVAVRGAGLRATQIYPTTATNDLNCFVLNGDTTVSELTVKDMFYNSSNDTGYAFVAANDWNSERSAYVQRVTVLNKGSTTSASDPYGFDAGDAGRGAKLDGAIANANTLETSVLFNEATFIVPNSVGILLTNGVRCEWQNSFIYFANEGIKGVQGATGKHGTGQARLKLSGVSGSFDASEEIYELEDQFRSGTYALSSNVVTVTRTAHGLSTNDRVYCDFIGGSATDGYYQVTGAPTADTFTFALTAGNTSGNVTYKKAVGYGAITSNDGSYIYLNGKGEGQFTTALEEGKTLTPNADARLDTSIKKFGTASLELDGTGDFVSIETVEDFGFGTANFALEAFVYASSTTGTSTIFDFRTSDSDVAPRLYQTGGTLKFSTDTTEHLSGGTLSLNTWHHVALARYNGTTKIYLDGTSVTGCYR
;
A
#
# COMPACT_ATOMS: atom_id res chain seq x y z
N LYS A 1 -28.64 0.34 39.69
CA LYS A 1 -29.88 -0.46 39.76
C LYS A 1 -29.48 -1.90 39.98
N GLU A 2 -29.87 -2.51 41.08
CA GLU A 2 -29.60 -3.91 41.37
C GLU A 2 -30.80 -4.76 40.91
N VAL A 3 -30.50 -5.89 40.29
CA VAL A 3 -31.50 -6.87 39.88
C VAL A 3 -31.31 -8.12 40.73
N ALA A 4 -32.35 -8.57 41.37
CA ALA A 4 -32.36 -9.79 42.16
C ALA A 4 -33.33 -10.83 41.57
N ILE A 5 -32.88 -12.08 41.45
CA ILE A 5 -33.71 -13.20 41.00
C ILE A 5 -34.00 -14.10 42.21
N ASN A 6 -35.26 -14.24 42.55
CA ASN A 6 -35.70 -15.27 43.50
C ASN A 6 -35.93 -16.56 42.73
N ILE A 7 -34.99 -17.49 42.85
CA ILE A 7 -35.03 -18.77 42.13
C ILE A 7 -36.16 -19.70 42.62
N ALA A 8 -36.51 -19.59 43.91
CA ALA A 8 -37.54 -20.45 44.49
C ALA A 8 -38.94 -20.09 43.95
N ASP A 9 -39.22 -18.81 43.82
CA ASP A 9 -40.52 -18.33 43.35
C ASP A 9 -40.52 -17.99 41.85
N LYS A 10 -39.35 -18.13 41.19
CA LYS A 10 -39.14 -17.75 39.78
C LYS A 10 -39.49 -16.26 39.48
N LYS A 11 -39.20 -15.37 40.43
CA LYS A 11 -39.52 -13.96 40.33
C LYS A 11 -38.29 -13.09 40.16
N LEU A 12 -38.43 -12.10 39.33
CA LEU A 12 -37.41 -11.06 39.08
C LEU A 12 -37.80 -9.78 39.82
N PHE A 13 -36.84 -9.21 40.52
CA PHE A 13 -37.03 -7.95 41.25
C PHE A 13 -36.01 -6.91 40.82
N VAL A 14 -36.40 -5.65 40.72
CA VAL A 14 -35.50 -4.53 40.49
C VAL A 14 -35.63 -3.49 41.61
N ASN A 15 -34.49 -2.98 42.06
CA ASN A 15 -34.47 -1.84 42.96
C ASN A 15 -34.58 -0.57 42.12
N ASN A 16 -35.74 0.09 42.22
CA ASN A 16 -35.98 1.39 41.58
C ASN A 16 -35.97 2.48 42.64
N SER A 17 -34.82 3.15 42.82
CA SER A 17 -34.63 4.27 43.75
C SER A 17 -35.01 3.95 45.21
N GLY A 18 -34.63 2.77 45.71
CA GLY A 18 -34.88 2.31 47.07
C GLY A 18 -36.17 1.50 47.24
N THR A 19 -37.00 1.38 46.22
CA THR A 19 -38.21 0.54 46.24
C THR A 19 -37.95 -0.73 45.44
N ILE A 20 -38.12 -1.89 46.05
CA ILE A 20 -38.02 -3.19 45.37
C ILE A 20 -39.33 -3.47 44.65
N VAL A 21 -39.27 -3.55 43.36
CA VAL A 21 -40.42 -3.84 42.49
C VAL A 21 -40.27 -5.22 41.88
N GLU A 22 -41.29 -6.08 42.04
CA GLU A 22 -41.39 -7.36 41.37
C GLU A 22 -41.68 -7.14 39.88
N ILE A 23 -40.83 -7.70 39.00
CA ILE A 23 -41.04 -7.68 37.57
C ILE A 23 -41.52 -9.07 37.15
N GLY A 24 -42.78 -9.18 36.79
CA GLY A 24 -43.30 -10.33 36.09
C GLY A 24 -44.07 -11.37 36.87
N ASN A 25 -45.20 -10.98 37.48
CA ASN A 25 -46.27 -11.91 37.84
C ASN A 25 -47.65 -11.33 37.46
N ALA A 26 -47.80 -10.88 36.26
CA ALA A 26 -49.09 -10.79 35.63
C ALA A 26 -49.12 -11.80 34.49
N ALA A 27 -50.17 -12.55 34.36
CA ALA A 27 -50.52 -13.20 33.10
C ALA A 27 -50.23 -12.23 31.96
N PRO A 28 -49.81 -12.64 30.74
CA PRO A 28 -49.28 -11.78 29.73
C PRO A 28 -50.31 -10.68 29.42
N ASN A 29 -50.26 -9.65 30.22
CA ASN A 29 -50.97 -8.42 29.96
C ASN A 29 -50.07 -7.62 29.04
N THR A 30 -50.61 -6.99 28.06
CA THR A 30 -50.05 -6.17 27.02
C THR A 30 -49.09 -5.06 27.45
N ALA A 31 -48.60 -5.06 28.72
CA ALA A 31 -47.56 -4.21 29.28
C ALA A 31 -46.23 -4.95 29.56
N SER A 32 -46.07 -6.20 29.11
CA SER A 32 -44.79 -6.85 29.07
C SER A 32 -43.82 -6.03 28.22
N VAL A 33 -42.57 -5.96 28.67
CA VAL A 33 -41.46 -5.33 27.94
C VAL A 33 -41.67 -5.54 26.42
N THR A 34 -42.14 -4.49 25.76
CA THR A 34 -42.40 -4.56 24.33
C THR A 34 -41.05 -4.71 23.63
N ALA A 35 -41.02 -5.43 22.52
CA ALA A 35 -39.83 -5.51 21.70
C ALA A 35 -39.23 -4.12 21.38
N SER A 36 -40.06 -3.04 21.41
CA SER A 36 -39.60 -1.66 21.27
C SER A 36 -38.86 -1.10 22.50
N MET A 37 -39.17 -1.59 23.73
CA MET A 37 -38.43 -1.15 24.94
C MET A 37 -37.09 -1.87 25.06
N LEU A 38 -37.00 -3.12 24.61
CA LEU A 38 -35.72 -3.84 24.43
C LEU A 38 -34.96 -3.32 23.20
N ALA A 39 -35.64 -2.93 22.14
CA ALA A 39 -35.03 -2.40 20.94
C ALA A 39 -34.39 -1.02 21.18
N ALA A 40 -34.95 -0.16 22.01
CA ALA A 40 -34.38 1.15 22.30
C ALA A 40 -33.02 1.09 23.03
N ASP A 41 -32.80 0.08 23.90
CA ASP A 41 -31.52 -0.09 24.60
C ASP A 41 -30.50 -0.91 23.79
N ILE A 42 -30.96 -1.71 22.83
CA ILE A 42 -30.10 -2.48 21.94
C ILE A 42 -29.73 -1.69 20.68
N THR A 43 -30.58 -0.77 20.23
CA THR A 43 -30.35 0.06 19.04
C THR A 43 -29.48 1.29 19.30
N ASN A 44 -29.30 1.69 20.56
CA ASN A 44 -28.49 2.85 20.96
C ASN A 44 -27.10 2.49 21.50
N GLY A 45 -26.62 1.28 21.27
CA GLY A 45 -25.22 0.90 21.53
C GLY A 45 -24.28 1.65 20.59
N PRO A 46 -23.03 1.96 21.04
CA PRO A 46 -22.05 2.69 20.21
C PRO A 46 -21.58 1.96 18.96
N ASN A 47 -21.99 0.72 18.75
CA ASN A 47 -21.62 -0.10 17.61
C ASN A 47 -22.88 -0.62 16.91
N HIS A 48 -23.17 -0.04 15.76
CA HIS A 48 -24.22 -0.53 14.89
C HIS A 48 -23.76 -1.79 14.14
N HIS A 49 -24.37 -2.92 14.41
CA HIS A 49 -24.13 -4.15 13.68
C HIS A 49 -25.31 -4.50 12.81
N TRP A 50 -25.02 -4.88 11.56
CA TRP A 50 -25.96 -5.46 10.62
C TRP A 50 -25.56 -6.89 10.32
N PHE A 51 -26.52 -7.73 10.03
CA PHE A 51 -26.30 -9.16 9.73
C PHE A 51 -26.92 -9.50 8.39
N VAL A 52 -26.15 -10.23 7.57
CA VAL A 52 -26.56 -10.79 6.29
C VAL A 52 -26.40 -12.30 6.33
N ALA A 53 -27.41 -13.05 5.92
CA ALA A 53 -27.35 -14.51 5.82
C ALA A 53 -28.30 -15.04 4.74
N LYS A 54 -28.02 -16.21 4.18
CA LYS A 54 -28.83 -16.85 3.13
C LYS A 54 -30.30 -17.09 3.53
N ALA A 55 -30.58 -17.26 4.82
CA ALA A 55 -31.94 -17.38 5.36
C ALA A 55 -32.60 -16.03 5.66
N GLY A 56 -31.98 -14.91 5.26
CA GLY A 56 -32.43 -13.56 5.50
C GLY A 56 -33.58 -13.12 4.61
N THR A 57 -34.03 -11.90 4.83
CA THR A 57 -35.06 -11.24 4.01
C THR A 57 -34.76 -9.77 3.87
N ASN A 58 -34.84 -9.23 2.66
CA ASN A 58 -34.65 -7.80 2.38
C ASN A 58 -35.97 -7.04 2.67
N ALA A 59 -36.16 -6.70 3.93
CA ALA A 59 -37.28 -5.89 4.38
C ALA A 59 -36.82 -5.02 5.55
N ALA A 60 -37.27 -3.78 5.60
CA ALA A 60 -36.84 -2.82 6.61
C ALA A 60 -37.21 -3.25 8.02
N ASN A 61 -38.38 -3.83 8.22
CA ASN A 61 -38.93 -4.12 9.53
C ASN A 61 -39.48 -5.55 9.65
N LEU A 62 -39.46 -6.07 10.84
CA LEU A 62 -40.19 -7.26 11.27
C LEU A 62 -41.68 -6.95 11.45
N LEU A 63 -42.52 -7.98 11.46
CA LEU A 63 -43.88 -7.86 11.97
C LEU A 63 -43.83 -7.32 13.41
N GLY A 64 -44.40 -6.12 13.62
CA GLY A 64 -44.33 -5.42 14.90
C GLY A 64 -43.36 -4.21 14.95
N GLY A 65 -42.72 -3.85 13.80
CA GLY A 65 -42.00 -2.60 13.63
C GLY A 65 -40.53 -2.61 14.08
N ALA A 66 -40.00 -3.72 14.62
CA ALA A 66 -38.59 -3.82 14.96
C ALA A 66 -37.72 -3.85 13.70
N PRO A 67 -36.56 -3.16 13.64
CA PRO A 67 -35.70 -3.16 12.47
C PRO A 67 -35.11 -4.57 12.22
N ARG A 68 -35.22 -5.04 10.98
CA ARG A 68 -34.56 -6.26 10.54
C ARG A 68 -33.05 -6.00 10.33
N GLY A 69 -32.26 -7.04 10.33
CA GLY A 69 -30.82 -6.95 10.11
C GLY A 69 -30.00 -6.60 11.35
N LYS A 70 -30.61 -6.16 12.43
CA LYS A 70 -29.90 -5.82 13.69
C LYS A 70 -29.53 -7.04 14.56
N HIS A 71 -30.06 -8.21 14.23
CA HIS A 71 -29.77 -9.45 14.94
C HIS A 71 -29.49 -10.60 13.96
N SER A 72 -28.60 -11.51 14.35
CA SER A 72 -28.24 -12.67 13.52
C SER A 72 -29.40 -13.65 13.25
N SER A 73 -30.45 -13.64 14.07
CA SER A 73 -31.67 -14.43 13.84
C SER A 73 -32.66 -13.79 12.87
N THR A 74 -32.47 -12.52 12.52
CA THR A 74 -33.34 -11.78 11.60
C THR A 74 -32.52 -11.01 10.56
N PRO A 75 -31.59 -11.70 9.85
CA PRO A 75 -30.64 -11.04 8.96
C PRO A 75 -31.33 -10.51 7.70
N PHE A 76 -30.62 -9.65 6.99
CA PHE A 76 -30.90 -9.35 5.59
C PHE A 76 -30.48 -10.53 4.69
N LEU A 77 -31.09 -10.63 3.52
CA LEU A 77 -30.77 -11.65 2.51
C LEU A 77 -29.53 -11.30 1.71
N THR A 78 -29.37 -10.01 1.32
CA THR A 78 -28.28 -9.55 0.44
C THR A 78 -27.41 -8.50 1.11
N LEU A 79 -26.14 -8.51 0.73
CA LEU A 79 -25.18 -7.49 1.15
C LEU A 79 -25.55 -6.12 0.57
N LYS A 80 -26.01 -6.09 -0.70
CA LYS A 80 -26.47 -4.85 -1.36
C LYS A 80 -27.56 -4.14 -0.55
N TYR A 81 -28.52 -4.88 -0.04
CA TYR A 81 -29.58 -4.28 0.80
C TYR A 81 -29.03 -3.78 2.14
N ALA A 82 -28.13 -4.53 2.78
CA ALA A 82 -27.49 -4.09 4.03
C ALA A 82 -26.69 -2.80 3.83
N LEU A 83 -25.96 -2.68 2.72
CA LEU A 83 -25.21 -1.47 2.37
C LEU A 83 -26.12 -0.26 2.13
N SER A 84 -27.35 -0.47 1.61
CA SER A 84 -28.30 0.62 1.37
C SER A 84 -28.89 1.25 2.64
N VAL A 85 -28.74 0.59 3.80
CA VAL A 85 -29.26 1.06 5.09
C VAL A 85 -28.16 1.34 6.12
N ALA A 86 -26.94 0.91 5.83
CA ALA A 86 -25.79 1.15 6.70
C ALA A 86 -25.35 2.61 6.65
N THR A 87 -24.85 3.09 7.76
CA THR A 87 -24.33 4.45 7.93
C THR A 87 -22.94 4.41 8.57
N SER A 88 -22.23 5.52 8.51
CA SER A 88 -20.86 5.63 9.07
C SER A 88 -20.79 5.10 10.51
N GLY A 89 -19.79 4.28 10.78
CA GLY A 89 -19.60 3.56 12.05
C GLY A 89 -20.30 2.18 12.11
N ASP A 90 -21.09 1.82 11.11
CA ASP A 90 -21.75 0.51 11.07
C ASP A 90 -20.80 -0.60 10.61
N THR A 91 -21.03 -1.82 11.13
CA THR A 91 -20.38 -3.05 10.68
C THR A 91 -21.43 -4.03 10.14
N ILE A 92 -21.26 -4.47 8.90
CA ILE A 92 -22.09 -5.50 8.25
C ILE A 92 -21.39 -6.84 8.38
N ASN A 93 -21.97 -7.76 9.15
CA ASN A 93 -21.48 -9.12 9.32
C ASN A 93 -22.19 -10.06 8.35
N VAL A 94 -21.44 -10.64 7.42
CA VAL A 94 -21.95 -11.56 6.41
C VAL A 94 -21.63 -12.98 6.84
N ALA A 95 -22.67 -13.77 7.10
CA ALA A 95 -22.52 -15.16 7.53
C ALA A 95 -21.87 -16.02 6.45
N ALA A 96 -21.44 -17.22 6.82
CA ALA A 96 -20.95 -18.22 5.87
C ALA A 96 -22.02 -18.53 4.80
N GLY A 97 -21.59 -18.62 3.54
CA GLY A 97 -22.46 -18.92 2.40
C GLY A 97 -21.93 -18.31 1.10
N GLU A 98 -22.59 -18.67 0.00
CA GLU A 98 -22.36 -18.12 -1.32
C GLU A 98 -23.45 -17.10 -1.65
N TYR A 99 -23.07 -15.84 -1.89
CA TYR A 99 -23.98 -14.71 -2.11
C TYR A 99 -23.88 -14.24 -3.54
N GLU A 100 -24.95 -14.46 -4.28
CA GLU A 100 -25.15 -13.83 -5.58
C GLU A 100 -25.64 -12.40 -5.34
N GLU A 101 -24.89 -11.43 -5.79
CA GLU A 101 -25.14 -10.02 -5.55
C GLU A 101 -25.21 -9.24 -6.88
N GLU A 102 -26.06 -8.27 -6.93
CA GLU A 102 -26.12 -7.33 -8.06
C GLU A 102 -25.04 -6.24 -7.87
N PHE A 103 -24.00 -6.27 -8.69
CA PHE A 103 -22.93 -5.30 -8.64
C PHE A 103 -23.31 -3.94 -9.27
N PRO A 104 -22.69 -2.83 -8.89
CA PRO A 104 -21.67 -2.69 -7.84
C PRO A 104 -22.25 -2.70 -6.41
N LEU A 105 -21.38 -2.98 -5.46
CA LEU A 105 -21.61 -2.89 -4.02
C LEU A 105 -20.87 -1.64 -3.48
N THR A 106 -21.56 -0.51 -3.47
CA THR A 106 -20.98 0.75 -2.96
C THR A 106 -21.01 0.74 -1.44
N ILE A 107 -19.84 0.87 -0.81
CA ILE A 107 -19.71 0.90 0.64
C ILE A 107 -19.79 2.37 1.08
N PRO A 108 -20.76 2.75 1.91
CA PRO A 108 -20.83 4.09 2.47
C PRO A 108 -19.56 4.39 3.31
N ASP A 109 -19.19 5.66 3.36
CA ASP A 109 -18.04 6.14 4.14
C ASP A 109 -18.11 5.69 5.60
N GLY A 110 -17.00 5.20 6.14
CA GLY A 110 -16.92 4.71 7.51
C GLY A 110 -17.67 3.40 7.82
N VAL A 111 -18.10 2.64 6.79
CA VAL A 111 -18.78 1.34 6.98
C VAL A 111 -17.79 0.19 6.80
N ALA A 112 -17.90 -0.83 7.68
CA ALA A 112 -17.14 -2.06 7.60
C ALA A 112 -17.99 -3.23 7.09
N VAL A 113 -17.47 -4.03 6.15
CA VAL A 113 -18.03 -5.30 5.69
C VAL A 113 -17.13 -6.43 6.15
N ARG A 114 -17.66 -7.38 6.90
CA ARG A 114 -16.92 -8.51 7.42
C ARG A 114 -17.61 -9.85 7.12
N GLY A 115 -16.94 -10.71 6.37
CA GLY A 115 -17.37 -12.09 6.17
C GLY A 115 -17.07 -12.99 7.38
N ALA A 116 -17.52 -14.22 7.33
CA ALA A 116 -17.27 -15.25 8.35
C ALA A 116 -15.89 -15.93 8.17
N GLY A 117 -15.21 -15.69 7.07
CA GLY A 117 -13.88 -16.21 6.76
C GLY A 117 -13.64 -16.27 5.25
N LEU A 118 -12.36 -16.28 4.85
CA LEU A 118 -11.90 -16.24 3.46
C LEU A 118 -12.61 -17.19 2.50
N ARG A 119 -12.90 -18.40 2.92
CA ARG A 119 -13.56 -19.43 2.09
C ARG A 119 -15.00 -19.70 2.52
N ALA A 120 -15.38 -19.18 3.67
CA ALA A 120 -16.71 -19.39 4.23
C ALA A 120 -17.74 -18.43 3.65
N THR A 121 -17.35 -17.18 3.38
CA THR A 121 -18.20 -16.16 2.76
C THR A 121 -17.70 -15.88 1.37
N GLN A 122 -18.50 -16.14 0.35
CA GLN A 122 -18.15 -15.93 -1.05
C GLN A 122 -19.18 -15.02 -1.71
N ILE A 123 -18.70 -13.97 -2.35
CA ILE A 123 -19.51 -12.97 -3.07
C ILE A 123 -19.26 -13.15 -4.56
N TYR A 124 -20.29 -13.26 -5.35
CA TYR A 124 -20.20 -13.34 -6.81
C TYR A 124 -21.34 -12.58 -7.49
N PRO A 125 -21.15 -12.11 -8.73
CA PRO A 125 -22.13 -11.30 -9.41
C PRO A 125 -23.31 -12.10 -9.93
N THR A 126 -24.45 -11.43 -10.13
CA THR A 126 -25.50 -11.95 -11.03
C THR A 126 -24.98 -11.99 -12.47
N THR A 127 -25.58 -12.82 -13.32
CA THR A 127 -25.20 -12.91 -14.75
C THR A 127 -25.29 -11.55 -15.46
N ALA A 128 -26.24 -10.69 -15.07
CA ALA A 128 -26.44 -9.38 -15.68
C ALA A 128 -25.40 -8.32 -15.26
N THR A 129 -24.60 -8.59 -14.21
CA THR A 129 -23.63 -7.65 -13.64
C THR A 129 -22.24 -8.25 -13.47
N ASN A 130 -21.97 -9.38 -14.15
CA ASN A 130 -20.74 -10.14 -13.96
C ASN A 130 -19.48 -9.46 -14.54
N ASP A 131 -19.65 -8.44 -15.35
CA ASP A 131 -18.59 -7.60 -15.92
C ASP A 131 -18.54 -6.18 -15.32
N LEU A 132 -19.28 -5.94 -14.23
CA LEU A 132 -19.22 -4.70 -13.46
C LEU A 132 -18.23 -4.81 -12.31
N ASN A 133 -17.83 -3.66 -11.75
CA ASN A 133 -16.99 -3.61 -10.56
C ASN A 133 -17.75 -4.11 -9.34
N CYS A 134 -17.06 -4.85 -8.44
CA CYS A 134 -17.69 -5.39 -7.25
C CYS A 134 -17.80 -4.34 -6.13
N PHE A 135 -16.75 -4.19 -5.31
CA PHE A 135 -16.75 -3.24 -4.20
C PHE A 135 -16.25 -1.86 -4.64
N VAL A 136 -17.11 -0.86 -4.45
CA VAL A 136 -16.72 0.55 -4.57
C VAL A 136 -16.37 1.05 -3.17
N LEU A 137 -15.08 1.31 -2.95
CA LEU A 137 -14.51 1.70 -1.67
C LEU A 137 -14.54 3.21 -1.50
N ASN A 138 -15.07 3.68 -0.39
CA ASN A 138 -14.88 5.02 0.12
C ASN A 138 -13.80 5.05 1.20
N GLY A 139 -13.40 6.24 1.64
CA GLY A 139 -12.48 6.39 2.75
C GLY A 139 -13.05 5.84 4.06
N ASP A 140 -12.16 5.46 4.98
CA ASP A 140 -12.53 4.90 6.30
C ASP A 140 -13.39 3.62 6.21
N THR A 141 -13.42 2.95 5.05
CA THR A 141 -14.15 1.69 4.86
C THR A 141 -13.25 0.48 5.12
N THR A 142 -13.85 -0.64 5.49
CA THR A 142 -13.15 -1.90 5.66
C THR A 142 -13.89 -3.03 4.96
N VAL A 143 -13.18 -3.87 4.19
CA VAL A 143 -13.68 -5.15 3.67
C VAL A 143 -12.76 -6.26 4.18
N SER A 144 -13.34 -7.27 4.82
CA SER A 144 -12.52 -8.32 5.42
C SER A 144 -13.19 -9.70 5.44
N GLU A 145 -12.36 -10.76 5.52
CA GLU A 145 -12.78 -12.14 5.78
C GLU A 145 -13.75 -12.72 4.76
N LEU A 146 -13.52 -12.48 3.46
CA LEU A 146 -14.39 -12.99 2.40
C LEU A 146 -13.64 -13.26 1.08
N THR A 147 -14.30 -13.96 0.17
CA THR A 147 -13.87 -14.17 -1.21
C THR A 147 -14.80 -13.45 -2.18
N VAL A 148 -14.22 -12.75 -3.15
CA VAL A 148 -14.90 -12.27 -4.37
C VAL A 148 -14.53 -13.19 -5.51
N LYS A 149 -15.48 -13.66 -6.30
CA LYS A 149 -15.21 -14.63 -7.38
C LYS A 149 -16.06 -14.44 -8.62
N ASP A 150 -15.70 -15.16 -9.67
CA ASP A 150 -16.48 -15.38 -10.88
C ASP A 150 -16.89 -14.09 -11.62
N MET A 151 -16.00 -13.10 -11.61
CA MET A 151 -16.14 -11.85 -12.36
C MET A 151 -15.45 -11.94 -13.72
N PHE A 152 -15.93 -11.17 -14.68
CA PHE A 152 -15.30 -10.98 -15.98
C PHE A 152 -14.88 -9.53 -16.19
N TYR A 153 -13.88 -9.34 -17.03
CA TYR A 153 -13.41 -8.01 -17.40
C TYR A 153 -14.07 -7.53 -18.68
N ASN A 154 -14.61 -6.32 -18.64
CA ASN A 154 -15.17 -5.63 -19.79
C ASN A 154 -14.18 -4.57 -20.30
N SER A 155 -13.48 -4.87 -21.39
CA SER A 155 -12.49 -3.98 -21.97
C SER A 155 -13.07 -2.71 -22.59
N SER A 156 -14.35 -2.72 -22.98
CA SER A 156 -14.99 -1.55 -23.59
C SER A 156 -15.31 -0.46 -22.56
N ASN A 157 -15.59 -0.86 -21.32
CA ASN A 157 -15.97 0.05 -20.24
C ASN A 157 -14.88 0.16 -19.17
N ASP A 158 -13.83 -0.64 -19.25
CA ASP A 158 -12.79 -0.81 -18.23
C ASP A 158 -13.38 -1.10 -16.84
N THR A 159 -14.25 -2.11 -16.80
CA THR A 159 -14.93 -2.60 -15.58
C THR A 159 -14.67 -4.08 -15.34
N GLY A 160 -15.10 -4.62 -14.20
CA GLY A 160 -14.82 -6.01 -13.81
C GLY A 160 -13.67 -6.14 -12.81
N TYR A 161 -13.50 -5.12 -11.98
CA TYR A 161 -12.54 -5.13 -10.86
C TYR A 161 -13.24 -5.51 -9.55
N ALA A 162 -12.58 -6.34 -8.74
CA ALA A 162 -13.10 -6.72 -7.43
C ALA A 162 -13.16 -5.53 -6.45
N PHE A 163 -12.21 -4.60 -6.55
CA PHE A 163 -12.16 -3.39 -5.74
C PHE A 163 -11.87 -2.17 -6.60
N VAL A 164 -12.64 -1.10 -6.41
CA VAL A 164 -12.40 0.19 -7.06
C VAL A 164 -12.51 1.31 -6.03
N ALA A 165 -11.72 2.37 -6.19
CA ALA A 165 -11.90 3.59 -5.42
C ALA A 165 -13.12 4.36 -5.93
N ALA A 166 -13.93 4.91 -5.03
CA ALA A 166 -15.07 5.74 -5.38
C ALA A 166 -14.64 7.09 -5.98
N ASN A 167 -15.36 7.55 -7.00
CA ASN A 167 -15.09 8.86 -7.60
C ASN A 167 -15.44 10.04 -6.68
N ASP A 168 -16.31 9.81 -5.73
CA ASP A 168 -16.77 10.76 -4.71
C ASP A 168 -16.06 10.60 -3.37
N TRP A 169 -14.86 10.01 -3.37
CA TRP A 169 -14.04 9.84 -2.18
C TRP A 169 -13.97 11.11 -1.35
N ASN A 170 -14.37 11.04 -0.08
CA ASN A 170 -14.54 12.18 0.79
C ASN A 170 -13.99 11.93 2.21
N SER A 171 -12.82 11.33 2.31
CA SER A 171 -12.20 11.05 3.60
C SER A 171 -10.67 11.23 3.51
N GLU A 172 -10.07 11.69 4.60
CA GLU A 172 -8.61 11.68 4.78
C GLU A 172 -8.08 10.32 5.25
N ARG A 173 -8.98 9.36 5.51
CA ARG A 173 -8.63 8.03 6.00
C ARG A 173 -8.62 7.01 4.88
N SER A 174 -7.67 6.10 4.96
CA SER A 174 -7.54 5.00 4.00
C SER A 174 -8.68 3.99 4.13
N ALA A 175 -9.06 3.38 3.01
CA ALA A 175 -9.83 2.15 3.04
C ALA A 175 -8.91 0.95 3.33
N TYR A 176 -9.44 -0.05 4.03
CA TYR A 176 -8.71 -1.28 4.38
C TYR A 176 -9.37 -2.50 3.76
N VAL A 177 -8.59 -3.31 3.03
CA VAL A 177 -9.01 -4.60 2.49
C VAL A 177 -8.11 -5.68 3.11
N GLN A 178 -8.68 -6.50 3.99
CA GLN A 178 -7.90 -7.38 4.84
C GLN A 178 -8.40 -8.82 4.79
N ARG A 179 -7.49 -9.77 4.66
CA ARG A 179 -7.83 -11.19 4.59
C ARG A 179 -8.98 -11.45 3.61
N VAL A 180 -8.73 -11.10 2.34
CA VAL A 180 -9.68 -11.33 1.24
C VAL A 180 -9.03 -12.15 0.14
N THR A 181 -9.83 -12.92 -0.57
CA THR A 181 -9.42 -13.59 -1.79
C THR A 181 -10.23 -13.06 -2.97
N VAL A 182 -9.57 -12.73 -4.06
CA VAL A 182 -10.19 -12.57 -5.38
C VAL A 182 -9.87 -13.82 -6.18
N LEU A 183 -10.90 -14.50 -6.68
CA LEU A 183 -10.77 -15.75 -7.41
C LEU A 183 -11.57 -15.69 -8.71
N ASN A 184 -10.95 -15.19 -9.75
CA ASN A 184 -11.56 -15.08 -11.07
C ASN A 184 -11.04 -16.15 -12.02
N LYS A 185 -11.78 -16.41 -13.06
CA LYS A 185 -11.44 -17.29 -14.18
C LYS A 185 -11.90 -16.65 -15.48
N GLY A 186 -11.26 -16.99 -16.58
CA GLY A 186 -11.77 -16.62 -17.89
C GLY A 186 -13.11 -17.31 -18.21
N SER A 187 -13.89 -16.74 -19.12
CA SER A 187 -15.23 -17.23 -19.49
C SER A 187 -15.22 -18.63 -20.09
N THR A 188 -14.09 -19.00 -20.73
CA THR A 188 -13.92 -20.31 -21.35
C THR A 188 -12.79 -21.04 -20.65
N THR A 189 -13.10 -22.19 -20.04
CA THR A 189 -12.13 -23.07 -19.39
C THR A 189 -12.13 -24.44 -20.02
N SER A 190 -11.02 -25.17 -19.95
CA SER A 190 -10.86 -26.54 -20.41
C SER A 190 -10.03 -27.38 -19.44
N ALA A 191 -9.88 -28.68 -19.70
CA ALA A 191 -9.02 -29.53 -18.88
C ALA A 191 -7.54 -29.13 -18.97
N SER A 192 -7.11 -28.56 -20.12
CA SER A 192 -5.76 -28.04 -20.35
C SER A 192 -5.60 -26.59 -19.91
N ASP A 193 -6.69 -25.84 -19.75
CA ASP A 193 -6.72 -24.46 -19.29
C ASP A 193 -7.82 -24.28 -18.23
N PRO A 194 -7.60 -24.76 -17.00
CA PRO A 194 -8.63 -24.74 -15.96
C PRO A 194 -8.91 -23.34 -15.40
N TYR A 195 -8.09 -22.36 -15.72
CA TYR A 195 -8.25 -20.98 -15.28
C TYR A 195 -8.72 -20.04 -16.40
N GLY A 196 -8.82 -20.52 -17.64
CA GLY A 196 -9.28 -19.70 -18.76
C GLY A 196 -8.28 -18.62 -19.20
N PHE A 197 -6.97 -18.93 -19.19
CA PHE A 197 -5.94 -18.02 -19.71
C PHE A 197 -6.18 -17.63 -21.17
N ASP A 198 -6.63 -18.60 -21.97
CA ASP A 198 -6.88 -18.37 -23.39
C ASP A 198 -8.08 -17.46 -23.64
N ALA A 199 -9.02 -17.37 -22.72
CA ALA A 199 -10.18 -16.49 -22.81
C ALA A 199 -9.81 -15.00 -22.66
N GLY A 200 -8.83 -14.68 -21.83
CA GLY A 200 -8.28 -13.34 -21.66
C GLY A 200 -9.23 -12.31 -21.03
N ASP A 201 -10.38 -12.75 -20.50
CA ASP A 201 -11.45 -11.91 -19.98
C ASP A 201 -11.72 -12.14 -18.47
N ALA A 202 -10.81 -12.78 -17.75
CA ALA A 202 -10.94 -12.94 -16.32
C ALA A 202 -11.02 -11.58 -15.61
N GLY A 203 -11.91 -11.47 -14.64
CA GLY A 203 -12.05 -10.27 -13.82
C GLY A 203 -10.73 -9.90 -13.13
N ARG A 204 -10.54 -8.62 -12.90
CA ARG A 204 -9.32 -8.01 -12.36
C ARG A 204 -9.38 -7.87 -10.84
N GLY A 205 -8.23 -7.63 -10.21
CA GLY A 205 -8.14 -7.47 -8.76
C GLY A 205 -8.65 -6.09 -8.30
N ALA A 206 -7.89 -5.04 -8.49
CA ALA A 206 -8.27 -3.69 -8.07
C ALA A 206 -7.95 -2.62 -9.12
N LYS A 207 -8.77 -1.57 -9.17
CA LYS A 207 -8.49 -0.31 -9.88
C LYS A 207 -8.60 0.83 -8.90
N LEU A 208 -7.48 1.45 -8.59
CA LEU A 208 -7.41 2.57 -7.68
C LEU A 208 -7.08 3.84 -8.46
N ASP A 209 -8.02 4.76 -8.46
CA ASP A 209 -7.93 6.03 -9.19
C ASP A 209 -7.87 7.19 -8.19
N GLY A 210 -6.82 8.01 -8.28
CA GLY A 210 -6.67 9.20 -7.46
C GLY A 210 -7.37 10.45 -8.01
N ALA A 211 -7.97 10.38 -9.22
CA ALA A 211 -8.73 11.49 -9.82
C ALA A 211 -10.12 11.59 -9.21
N ILE A 212 -10.20 12.04 -7.98
CA ILE A 212 -11.45 12.23 -7.22
C ILE A 212 -11.90 13.69 -7.24
N ALA A 213 -13.18 13.92 -6.95
CA ALA A 213 -13.77 15.27 -6.95
C ALA A 213 -13.04 16.27 -6.02
N ASN A 214 -12.47 15.78 -4.92
CA ASN A 214 -11.75 16.58 -3.93
C ASN A 214 -10.22 16.36 -3.96
N ALA A 215 -9.66 16.02 -5.11
CA ALA A 215 -8.25 15.67 -5.29
C ALA A 215 -7.23 16.72 -4.77
N ASN A 216 -7.63 17.98 -4.67
CA ASN A 216 -6.76 19.04 -4.14
C ASN A 216 -6.63 19.03 -2.60
N THR A 217 -7.55 18.38 -1.90
CA THR A 217 -7.61 18.37 -0.43
C THR A 217 -7.54 16.99 0.18
N LEU A 218 -7.98 15.98 -0.56
CA LEU A 218 -8.07 14.60 -0.11
C LEU A 218 -7.20 13.69 -0.99
N GLU A 219 -6.77 12.60 -0.42
CA GLU A 219 -5.96 11.59 -1.09
C GLU A 219 -6.65 10.24 -1.06
N THR A 220 -6.88 9.66 -2.23
CA THR A 220 -7.33 8.27 -2.33
C THR A 220 -6.22 7.35 -1.85
N SER A 221 -6.47 6.59 -0.78
CA SER A 221 -5.50 5.70 -0.18
C SER A 221 -6.16 4.38 0.21
N VAL A 222 -5.61 3.27 -0.25
CA VAL A 222 -6.12 1.92 0.05
C VAL A 222 -4.99 1.04 0.55
N LEU A 223 -5.23 0.34 1.66
CA LEU A 223 -4.31 -0.66 2.20
C LEU A 223 -4.90 -2.06 2.00
N PHE A 224 -4.14 -2.92 1.33
CA PHE A 224 -4.40 -4.37 1.27
C PHE A 224 -3.46 -5.08 2.24
N ASN A 225 -4.03 -5.94 3.08
CA ASN A 225 -3.27 -6.76 4.01
C ASN A 225 -3.77 -8.20 4.01
N GLU A 226 -2.85 -9.16 3.85
CA GLU A 226 -3.19 -10.57 3.78
C GLU A 226 -4.23 -10.90 2.68
N ALA A 227 -4.12 -10.20 1.54
CA ALA A 227 -4.98 -10.39 0.38
C ALA A 227 -4.36 -11.40 -0.60
N THR A 228 -5.20 -12.18 -1.28
CA THR A 228 -4.76 -13.10 -2.34
C THR A 228 -5.60 -12.84 -3.58
N PHE A 229 -4.96 -12.42 -4.67
CA PHE A 229 -5.62 -12.22 -5.95
C PHE A 229 -5.19 -13.32 -6.93
N ILE A 230 -6.15 -14.09 -7.40
CA ILE A 230 -6.00 -15.09 -8.47
C ILE A 230 -6.77 -14.56 -9.67
N VAL A 231 -6.04 -13.95 -10.62
CA VAL A 231 -6.61 -13.18 -11.73
C VAL A 231 -5.90 -13.57 -13.05
N PRO A 232 -6.22 -14.74 -13.62
CA PRO A 232 -5.49 -15.32 -14.73
C PRO A 232 -5.45 -14.41 -15.96
N ASN A 233 -4.26 -14.23 -16.54
CA ASN A 233 -4.00 -13.42 -17.72
C ASN A 233 -4.60 -12.00 -17.67
N SER A 234 -4.61 -11.42 -16.48
CA SER A 234 -5.32 -10.17 -16.19
C SER A 234 -4.42 -9.22 -15.38
N VAL A 235 -4.97 -8.13 -14.87
CA VAL A 235 -4.27 -7.16 -14.03
C VAL A 235 -4.63 -7.38 -12.56
N GLY A 236 -3.62 -7.54 -11.71
CA GLY A 236 -3.82 -7.65 -10.27
C GLY A 236 -4.29 -6.33 -9.68
N ILE A 237 -3.47 -5.29 -9.76
CA ILE A 237 -3.80 -3.94 -9.28
C ILE A 237 -3.42 -2.92 -10.34
N LEU A 238 -4.35 -2.05 -10.69
CA LEU A 238 -4.12 -0.87 -11.51
C LEU A 238 -4.13 0.38 -10.62
N LEU A 239 -3.03 1.14 -10.63
CA LEU A 239 -2.86 2.39 -9.90
C LEU A 239 -2.77 3.55 -10.86
N THR A 240 -3.56 4.60 -10.66
CA THR A 240 -3.59 5.76 -11.55
C THR A 240 -3.88 7.06 -10.80
N ASN A 241 -3.55 8.20 -11.41
CA ASN A 241 -3.88 9.55 -10.95
C ASN A 241 -3.41 9.88 -9.51
N GLY A 242 -2.20 9.48 -9.14
CA GLY A 242 -1.62 9.87 -7.85
C GLY A 242 -2.20 9.16 -6.63
N VAL A 243 -2.89 8.04 -6.81
CA VAL A 243 -3.39 7.21 -5.70
C VAL A 243 -2.25 6.69 -4.84
N ARG A 244 -2.52 6.48 -3.56
CA ARG A 244 -1.65 5.74 -2.66
C ARG A 244 -2.19 4.33 -2.44
N CYS A 245 -1.33 3.32 -2.61
CA CYS A 245 -1.63 1.93 -2.31
C CYS A 245 -0.58 1.35 -1.37
N GLU A 246 -1.00 0.65 -0.35
CA GLU A 246 -0.12 -0.20 0.45
C GLU A 246 -0.52 -1.66 0.23
N TRP A 247 0.45 -2.49 -0.18
CA TRP A 247 0.27 -3.91 -0.44
C TRP A 247 1.15 -4.70 0.52
N GLN A 248 0.53 -5.34 1.52
CA GLN A 248 1.23 -5.93 2.66
C GLN A 248 0.85 -7.40 2.84
N ASN A 249 1.84 -8.28 3.01
CA ASN A 249 1.64 -9.72 3.26
C ASN A 249 0.65 -10.36 2.29
N SER A 250 0.69 -9.99 1.02
CA SER A 250 -0.35 -10.27 0.04
C SER A 250 0.23 -10.87 -1.23
N PHE A 251 -0.58 -11.59 -1.99
CA PHE A 251 -0.15 -12.35 -3.17
C PHE A 251 -1.02 -12.04 -4.38
N ILE A 252 -0.40 -11.99 -5.55
CA ILE A 252 -1.07 -11.96 -6.85
C ILE A 252 -0.56 -13.15 -7.67
N TYR A 253 -1.47 -13.98 -8.13
CA TYR A 253 -1.16 -15.17 -8.91
C TYR A 253 -1.77 -15.11 -10.30
N PHE A 254 -1.01 -15.62 -11.26
CA PHE A 254 -1.42 -15.82 -12.65
C PHE A 254 -1.76 -14.55 -13.40
N ALA A 255 -1.53 -13.38 -12.85
CA ALA A 255 -1.73 -12.11 -13.51
C ALA A 255 -0.74 -11.95 -14.67
N ASN A 256 -1.16 -11.30 -15.75
CA ASN A 256 -0.27 -10.82 -16.79
C ASN A 256 0.56 -9.63 -16.28
N GLU A 257 -0.09 -8.75 -15.50
CA GLU A 257 0.56 -7.65 -14.81
C GLU A 257 0.14 -7.69 -13.34
N GLY A 258 1.07 -7.98 -12.43
CA GLY A 258 0.78 -8.07 -11.01
C GLY A 258 0.29 -6.72 -10.46
N ILE A 259 1.13 -5.70 -10.53
CA ILE A 259 0.80 -4.32 -10.15
C ILE A 259 1.24 -3.39 -11.28
N LYS A 260 0.29 -2.64 -11.81
CA LYS A 260 0.50 -1.69 -12.90
C LYS A 260 0.26 -0.26 -12.38
N GLY A 261 1.29 0.57 -12.42
CA GLY A 261 1.17 2.00 -12.19
C GLY A 261 1.10 2.74 -13.52
N VAL A 262 0.09 3.55 -13.71
CA VAL A 262 0.00 4.46 -14.85
C VAL A 262 -0.23 5.88 -14.35
N GLN A 263 0.35 6.84 -15.02
CA GLN A 263 0.14 8.23 -14.69
C GLN A 263 -1.17 8.71 -15.29
N GLY A 264 -1.99 9.32 -14.44
CA GLY A 264 -3.12 10.11 -14.88
C GLY A 264 -2.79 11.61 -14.94
N ALA A 265 -3.75 12.38 -15.42
CA ALA A 265 -3.55 13.79 -15.74
C ALA A 265 -3.30 14.69 -14.52
N THR A 266 -3.85 14.39 -13.35
CA THR A 266 -3.68 15.20 -12.13
C THR A 266 -3.99 14.39 -10.87
N GLY A 267 -3.08 14.35 -9.92
CA GLY A 267 -3.32 13.85 -8.57
C GLY A 267 -3.21 14.97 -7.54
N LYS A 268 -3.60 14.71 -6.31
CA LYS A 268 -3.54 15.64 -5.16
C LYS A 268 -2.19 16.34 -5.02
N HIS A 269 -1.11 15.68 -5.33
CA HIS A 269 0.24 16.20 -5.18
C HIS A 269 0.81 16.79 -6.49
N GLY A 270 -0.03 17.04 -7.49
CA GLY A 270 0.37 17.69 -8.73
C GLY A 270 1.27 16.88 -9.66
N THR A 271 1.75 15.74 -9.22
CA THR A 271 2.65 14.86 -9.98
C THR A 271 1.92 13.83 -10.82
N GLY A 272 0.67 13.52 -10.46
CA GLY A 272 -0.11 12.45 -11.11
C GLY A 272 0.46 11.05 -10.90
N GLN A 273 1.52 10.89 -10.10
CA GLN A 273 2.14 9.60 -9.86
C GLN A 273 1.39 8.79 -8.82
N ALA A 274 1.12 7.54 -9.17
CA ALA A 274 0.67 6.54 -8.21
C ALA A 274 1.83 6.17 -7.27
N ARG A 275 1.52 5.99 -5.99
CA ARG A 275 2.50 5.60 -4.97
C ARG A 275 2.15 4.22 -4.43
N LEU A 276 3.13 3.34 -4.44
CA LEU A 276 3.00 1.97 -3.97
C LEU A 276 4.01 1.71 -2.87
N LYS A 277 3.53 1.22 -1.73
CA LYS A 277 4.37 0.68 -0.67
C LYS A 277 4.17 -0.83 -0.59
N LEU A 278 5.27 -1.57 -0.71
CA LEU A 278 5.30 -3.02 -0.57
C LEU A 278 5.90 -3.39 0.78
N SER A 279 5.30 -4.35 1.50
CA SER A 279 5.91 -4.95 2.68
C SER A 279 5.43 -6.38 2.89
N GLY A 280 6.35 -7.27 3.29
CA GLY A 280 6.05 -8.68 3.53
C GLY A 280 5.50 -9.40 2.29
N VAL A 281 5.95 -9.00 1.11
CA VAL A 281 5.47 -9.56 -0.16
C VAL A 281 6.26 -10.82 -0.45
N SER A 282 5.59 -11.96 -0.57
CA SER A 282 6.09 -13.10 -1.29
C SER A 282 5.23 -13.30 -2.54
N GLY A 283 5.84 -13.32 -3.69
CA GLY A 283 5.18 -13.56 -4.97
C GLY A 283 6.13 -14.29 -5.89
N SER A 284 5.63 -14.90 -6.96
CA SER A 284 6.46 -15.32 -8.04
C SER A 284 6.79 -14.09 -8.89
N PHE A 285 7.95 -13.54 -8.68
CA PHE A 285 8.59 -12.68 -9.66
C PHE A 285 9.49 -13.57 -10.49
N ASP A 286 9.32 -13.59 -11.80
CA ASP A 286 10.19 -14.35 -12.65
C ASP A 286 11.59 -13.71 -12.68
N ALA A 287 12.61 -14.54 -12.51
CA ALA A 287 13.99 -14.10 -12.72
C ALA A 287 14.09 -13.54 -14.15
N SER A 288 14.68 -12.37 -14.31
CA SER A 288 14.80 -11.60 -15.55
C SER A 288 13.71 -10.59 -15.87
N GLU A 289 12.64 -10.45 -15.07
CA GLU A 289 11.76 -9.30 -15.21
C GLU A 289 12.52 -8.00 -14.95
N GLU A 290 12.26 -6.99 -15.78
CA GLU A 290 12.89 -5.68 -15.65
C GLU A 290 12.02 -4.77 -14.80
N ILE A 291 12.64 -4.07 -13.84
CA ILE A 291 12.00 -3.04 -13.03
C ILE A 291 12.62 -1.68 -13.37
N TYR A 292 11.79 -0.67 -13.53
CA TYR A 292 12.21 0.67 -13.88
C TYR A 292 11.78 1.67 -12.81
N GLU A 293 12.72 2.49 -12.39
CA GLU A 293 12.46 3.74 -11.71
C GLU A 293 12.35 4.84 -12.76
N LEU A 294 11.26 5.57 -12.77
CA LEU A 294 10.99 6.62 -13.74
C LEU A 294 11.18 8.01 -13.11
N GLU A 295 11.70 8.95 -13.89
CA GLU A 295 11.72 10.36 -13.46
C GLU A 295 10.32 10.90 -13.17
N ASP A 296 10.20 11.91 -12.30
CA ASP A 296 8.91 12.39 -11.81
C ASP A 296 8.03 13.02 -12.88
N GLN A 297 8.60 13.65 -13.89
CA GLN A 297 7.85 14.42 -14.87
C GLN A 297 7.74 13.71 -16.22
N PHE A 298 6.53 13.70 -16.78
CA PHE A 298 6.34 13.37 -18.19
C PHE A 298 6.84 14.48 -19.09
N ARG A 299 7.44 14.04 -20.18
CA ARG A 299 7.83 14.89 -21.30
C ARG A 299 6.91 14.62 -22.45
N SER A 300 6.36 15.68 -23.07
CA SER A 300 5.49 15.55 -24.23
C SER A 300 6.26 15.79 -25.52
N GLY A 301 5.89 15.07 -26.59
CA GLY A 301 6.43 15.21 -27.91
C GLY A 301 5.47 14.67 -28.98
N THR A 302 5.93 14.61 -30.20
CA THR A 302 5.25 13.91 -31.30
C THR A 302 6.04 12.67 -31.70
N TYR A 303 5.38 11.68 -32.24
CA TYR A 303 6.06 10.52 -32.76
C TYR A 303 5.63 10.16 -34.18
N ALA A 304 6.53 9.49 -34.89
CA ALA A 304 6.25 8.82 -36.14
C ALA A 304 6.87 7.41 -36.10
N LEU A 305 6.05 6.40 -36.36
CA LEU A 305 6.48 5.00 -36.50
C LEU A 305 6.50 4.66 -37.98
N SER A 306 7.67 4.30 -38.49
CA SER A 306 7.87 3.84 -39.85
C SER A 306 8.93 2.76 -39.90
N SER A 307 8.68 1.69 -40.63
CA SER A 307 9.62 0.57 -40.80
C SER A 307 10.09 -0.02 -39.45
N ASN A 308 9.18 -0.18 -38.52
CA ASN A 308 9.44 -0.70 -37.16
C ASN A 308 10.37 0.19 -36.31
N VAL A 309 10.53 1.46 -36.64
CA VAL A 309 11.29 2.44 -35.88
C VAL A 309 10.38 3.59 -35.49
N VAL A 310 10.27 3.84 -34.22
CA VAL A 310 9.65 5.07 -33.68
C VAL A 310 10.70 6.14 -33.66
N THR A 311 10.37 7.29 -34.23
CA THR A 311 11.11 8.54 -34.04
C THR A 311 10.25 9.47 -33.20
N VAL A 312 10.74 9.85 -32.03
CA VAL A 312 10.11 10.84 -31.15
C VAL A 312 10.80 12.17 -31.37
N THR A 313 10.01 13.22 -31.55
CA THR A 313 10.49 14.61 -31.69
C THR A 313 10.07 15.45 -30.49
N ARG A 314 11.05 16.00 -29.81
CA ARG A 314 10.91 16.94 -28.71
C ARG A 314 12.19 17.75 -28.54
N THR A 315 12.05 19.08 -28.49
CA THR A 315 13.19 19.98 -28.26
C THR A 315 13.88 19.67 -26.94
N ALA A 316 15.20 19.52 -27.00
CA ALA A 316 16.06 19.26 -25.85
C ALA A 316 15.60 18.06 -25.00
N HIS A 317 15.39 16.90 -25.62
CA HIS A 317 14.87 15.70 -24.94
C HIS A 317 15.82 15.13 -23.86
N GLY A 318 17.12 15.42 -23.92
CA GLY A 318 18.10 15.04 -22.89
C GLY A 318 18.39 13.53 -22.75
N LEU A 319 18.01 12.73 -23.75
CA LEU A 319 18.25 11.28 -23.78
C LEU A 319 19.52 10.95 -24.58
N SER A 320 20.15 9.86 -24.20
CA SER A 320 21.29 9.24 -24.87
C SER A 320 20.93 7.85 -25.39
N THR A 321 21.71 7.32 -26.31
CA THR A 321 21.60 5.92 -26.73
C THR A 321 21.75 5.00 -25.53
N ASN A 322 20.93 3.96 -25.46
CA ASN A 322 20.76 3.02 -24.36
C ASN A 322 19.97 3.54 -23.15
N ASP A 323 19.57 4.80 -23.11
CA ASP A 323 18.57 5.21 -22.13
C ASP A 323 17.29 4.40 -22.31
N ARG A 324 16.55 4.18 -21.24
CA ARG A 324 15.23 3.56 -21.29
C ARG A 324 14.17 4.59 -21.00
N VAL A 325 13.05 4.46 -21.69
CA VAL A 325 11.90 5.35 -21.58
C VAL A 325 10.61 4.54 -21.47
N TYR A 326 9.70 4.99 -20.64
CA TYR A 326 8.30 4.58 -20.73
C TYR A 326 7.58 5.55 -21.64
N CYS A 327 6.93 5.07 -22.67
CA CYS A 327 6.15 5.85 -23.63
C CYS A 327 4.67 5.53 -23.50
N ASP A 328 3.85 6.59 -23.46
CA ASP A 328 2.39 6.57 -23.56
C ASP A 328 2.01 7.30 -24.84
N PHE A 329 1.50 6.54 -25.82
CA PHE A 329 1.16 7.03 -27.14
C PHE A 329 -0.26 7.55 -27.20
N ILE A 330 -0.41 8.80 -27.52
CA ILE A 330 -1.70 9.47 -27.62
C ILE A 330 -2.12 9.52 -29.10
N GLY A 331 -2.99 8.60 -29.46
CA GLY A 331 -3.46 8.43 -30.85
C GLY A 331 -2.51 7.56 -31.69
N GLY A 332 -3.05 6.99 -32.75
CA GLY A 332 -2.36 6.00 -33.58
C GLY A 332 -2.50 4.57 -33.04
N SER A 333 -1.66 3.67 -33.53
CA SER A 333 -1.66 2.23 -33.16
C SER A 333 -0.35 1.76 -32.51
N ALA A 334 0.50 2.69 -32.07
CA ALA A 334 1.69 2.34 -31.31
C ALA A 334 1.29 1.89 -29.90
N THR A 335 1.96 0.88 -29.38
CA THR A 335 1.66 0.29 -28.07
C THR A 335 2.48 0.99 -26.98
N ASP A 336 1.81 1.34 -25.88
CA ASP A 336 2.46 1.88 -24.71
C ASP A 336 3.41 0.87 -24.07
N GLY A 337 4.50 1.36 -23.49
CA GLY A 337 5.46 0.47 -22.85
C GLY A 337 6.85 1.04 -22.66
N TYR A 338 7.75 0.17 -22.23
CA TYR A 338 9.16 0.48 -22.02
C TYR A 338 9.97 0.22 -23.28
N TYR A 339 10.77 1.20 -23.67
CA TYR A 339 11.59 1.12 -24.86
C TYR A 339 13.01 1.57 -24.57
N GLN A 340 13.98 0.88 -25.21
CA GLN A 340 15.37 1.31 -25.16
C GLN A 340 15.68 2.24 -26.33
N VAL A 341 16.22 3.40 -26.02
CA VAL A 341 16.68 4.37 -27.03
C VAL A 341 17.83 3.75 -27.83
N THR A 342 17.58 3.47 -29.09
CA THR A 342 18.58 2.90 -30.01
C THR A 342 19.39 3.96 -30.75
N GLY A 343 18.86 5.17 -30.84
CA GLY A 343 19.55 6.31 -31.41
C GLY A 343 19.02 7.64 -30.84
N ALA A 344 19.94 8.56 -30.60
CA ALA A 344 19.66 9.96 -30.29
C ALA A 344 20.37 10.83 -31.35
N PRO A 345 19.82 10.87 -32.55
CA PRO A 345 20.51 11.44 -33.72
C PRO A 345 20.67 12.96 -33.61
N THR A 346 19.81 13.63 -32.86
CA THR A 346 19.91 15.08 -32.60
C THR A 346 19.52 15.39 -31.16
N ALA A 347 19.70 16.64 -30.72
CA ALA A 347 19.21 17.09 -29.41
C ALA A 347 17.67 17.06 -29.30
N ASP A 348 16.98 17.03 -30.45
CA ASP A 348 15.53 17.17 -30.54
C ASP A 348 14.83 15.87 -31.03
N THR A 349 15.56 14.81 -31.32
CA THR A 349 14.97 13.53 -31.77
C THR A 349 15.70 12.33 -31.19
N PHE A 350 14.92 11.31 -30.79
CA PHE A 350 15.44 9.99 -30.43
C PHE A 350 14.61 8.89 -31.05
N THR A 351 15.19 7.69 -31.15
CA THR A 351 14.57 6.53 -31.81
C THR A 351 14.65 5.29 -30.96
N PHE A 352 13.68 4.39 -31.18
CA PHE A 352 13.67 3.03 -30.65
C PHE A 352 12.89 2.10 -31.57
N ALA A 353 13.07 0.79 -31.41
CA ALA A 353 12.38 -0.21 -32.19
C ALA A 353 10.99 -0.50 -31.63
N LEU A 354 9.98 -0.60 -32.50
CA LEU A 354 8.63 -1.04 -32.18
C LEU A 354 8.01 -1.69 -33.40
N THR A 355 7.69 -2.98 -33.30
CA THR A 355 7.04 -3.70 -34.39
C THR A 355 5.54 -3.42 -34.41
N ALA A 356 5.12 -2.52 -35.29
CA ALA A 356 3.72 -2.22 -35.54
C ALA A 356 3.54 -1.56 -36.90
N GLY A 357 2.30 -1.38 -37.35
CA GLY A 357 2.01 -0.67 -38.60
C GLY A 357 2.42 0.81 -38.53
N ASN A 358 2.74 1.41 -39.66
CA ASN A 358 3.11 2.83 -39.72
C ASN A 358 2.02 3.69 -39.16
N THR A 359 2.38 4.57 -38.21
CA THR A 359 1.45 5.46 -37.52
C THR A 359 2.19 6.66 -36.96
N SER A 360 1.44 7.70 -36.58
CA SER A 360 1.99 8.88 -35.93
C SER A 360 0.98 9.49 -34.98
N GLY A 361 1.45 10.32 -34.03
CA GLY A 361 0.60 10.98 -33.07
C GLY A 361 1.39 11.76 -32.04
N ASN A 362 0.77 12.06 -30.94
CA ASN A 362 1.44 12.60 -29.76
C ASN A 362 1.93 11.45 -28.86
N VAL A 363 2.96 11.72 -28.09
CA VAL A 363 3.50 10.80 -27.09
C VAL A 363 3.87 11.58 -25.84
N THR A 364 3.59 11.00 -24.70
CA THR A 364 4.21 11.40 -23.45
C THR A 364 5.18 10.30 -23.02
N TYR A 365 6.32 10.67 -22.46
CA TYR A 365 7.31 9.71 -22.02
C TYR A 365 8.03 10.15 -20.74
N LYS A 366 8.52 9.18 -20.00
CA LYS A 366 9.42 9.35 -18.87
C LYS A 366 10.73 8.63 -19.11
N LYS A 367 11.83 9.25 -18.69
CA LYS A 367 13.13 8.58 -18.67
C LYS A 367 13.19 7.64 -17.47
N ALA A 368 13.71 6.43 -17.66
CA ALA A 368 14.12 5.59 -16.55
C ALA A 368 15.44 6.12 -15.99
N VAL A 369 15.42 6.51 -14.73
CA VAL A 369 16.60 7.00 -14.00
C VAL A 369 17.33 5.86 -13.30
N GLY A 370 16.63 4.76 -13.02
CA GLY A 370 17.16 3.49 -12.57
C GLY A 370 16.49 2.33 -13.30
N TYR A 371 17.18 1.22 -13.46
CA TYR A 371 16.59 -0.04 -13.88
C TYR A 371 17.38 -1.22 -13.34
N GLY A 372 16.73 -2.35 -13.17
CA GLY A 372 17.34 -3.60 -12.79
C GLY A 372 16.53 -4.78 -13.29
N ALA A 373 17.14 -5.95 -13.33
CA ALA A 373 16.44 -7.20 -13.57
C ALA A 373 16.28 -7.95 -12.23
N ILE A 374 15.15 -8.59 -12.03
CA ILE A 374 14.95 -9.46 -10.87
C ILE A 374 15.83 -10.68 -11.03
N THR A 375 16.79 -10.87 -10.14
CA THR A 375 17.70 -12.03 -10.15
C THR A 375 17.21 -13.16 -9.25
N SER A 376 16.55 -12.84 -8.16
CA SER A 376 15.97 -13.81 -7.26
C SER A 376 14.94 -13.17 -6.32
N ASN A 377 14.13 -14.01 -5.71
CA ASN A 377 13.18 -13.63 -4.68
C ASN A 377 13.24 -14.69 -3.57
N ASP A 378 13.49 -14.30 -2.33
CA ASP A 378 13.54 -15.18 -1.17
C ASP A 378 12.29 -15.11 -0.28
N GLY A 379 11.23 -14.48 -0.78
CA GLY A 379 9.98 -14.30 -0.05
C GLY A 379 9.95 -13.04 0.83
N SER A 380 11.09 -12.42 1.08
CA SER A 380 11.20 -11.17 1.85
C SER A 380 11.70 -10.01 1.01
N TYR A 381 12.52 -10.32 0.00
CA TYR A 381 13.20 -9.35 -0.84
C TYR A 381 13.19 -9.76 -2.30
N ILE A 382 13.12 -8.77 -3.16
CA ILE A 382 13.38 -8.93 -4.60
C ILE A 382 14.81 -8.45 -4.83
N TYR A 383 15.62 -9.29 -5.47
CA TYR A 383 17.00 -8.95 -5.79
C TYR A 383 17.07 -8.45 -7.23
N LEU A 384 17.65 -7.28 -7.42
CA LEU A 384 17.83 -6.65 -8.73
C LEU A 384 19.29 -6.73 -9.14
N ASN A 385 19.50 -7.02 -10.44
CA ASN A 385 20.80 -6.89 -11.10
C ASN A 385 20.74 -5.69 -12.04
N GLY A 386 21.67 -4.76 -11.94
CA GLY A 386 21.70 -3.55 -12.75
C GLY A 386 22.31 -2.37 -12.01
N LYS A 387 21.89 -1.16 -12.30
CA LYS A 387 22.37 0.02 -11.60
C LYS A 387 21.91 0.00 -10.13
N GLY A 388 22.80 -0.44 -9.28
CA GLY A 388 22.55 -0.62 -7.87
C GLY A 388 22.01 -2.01 -7.60
N GLU A 389 22.85 -2.92 -7.12
CA GLU A 389 22.38 -4.10 -6.41
C GLU A 389 21.65 -3.60 -5.17
N GLY A 390 20.34 -3.53 -5.22
CA GLY A 390 19.50 -3.04 -4.14
C GLY A 390 18.55 -4.12 -3.68
N GLN A 391 18.44 -4.29 -2.38
CA GLN A 391 17.29 -4.94 -1.78
C GLN A 391 16.08 -4.00 -1.93
N PHE A 392 15.02 -4.45 -2.59
CA PHE A 392 13.73 -3.81 -2.48
C PHE A 392 13.15 -4.10 -1.11
N THR A 393 13.49 -3.29 -0.13
CA THR A 393 12.75 -3.22 1.12
C THR A 393 11.77 -2.05 1.03
N THR A 394 10.52 -2.35 0.73
CA THR A 394 9.36 -1.69 1.32
C THR A 394 9.03 -0.24 0.99
N ALA A 395 9.71 0.46 0.15
CA ALA A 395 9.20 1.71 -0.41
C ALA A 395 9.84 1.92 -1.77
N LEU A 396 9.03 2.16 -2.79
CA LEU A 396 9.39 3.07 -3.86
C LEU A 396 9.36 4.50 -3.28
N GLU A 397 10.07 4.71 -2.19
CA GLU A 397 10.52 6.05 -1.84
C GLU A 397 11.66 6.34 -2.78
N GLU A 398 11.72 7.55 -3.28
CA GLU A 398 12.80 8.05 -4.14
C GLU A 398 14.13 7.52 -3.63
N GLY A 399 14.67 6.54 -4.34
CA GLY A 399 15.90 5.87 -3.95
C GLY A 399 17.04 6.88 -3.98
N LYS A 400 17.51 7.29 -2.80
CA LYS A 400 18.67 8.18 -2.70
C LYS A 400 19.87 7.42 -3.24
N THR A 401 20.54 8.00 -4.20
CA THR A 401 21.75 7.41 -4.77
C THR A 401 22.84 7.40 -3.72
N LEU A 402 23.25 6.19 -3.33
CA LEU A 402 24.44 5.98 -2.51
C LEU A 402 25.65 5.84 -3.43
N THR A 403 26.58 6.76 -3.34
CA THR A 403 27.80 6.74 -4.15
C THR A 403 28.98 6.31 -3.29
N PRO A 404 29.54 5.12 -3.50
CA PRO A 404 30.77 4.73 -2.87
C PRO A 404 31.93 5.56 -3.41
N ASN A 405 32.81 5.99 -2.54
CA ASN A 405 34.00 6.76 -2.87
C ASN A 405 35.25 5.99 -2.44
N ALA A 406 36.34 6.20 -3.15
CA ALA A 406 37.59 5.45 -3.03
C ALA A 406 37.34 3.94 -3.24
N ASP A 407 37.74 3.08 -2.34
CA ASP A 407 37.56 1.63 -2.41
C ASP A 407 36.53 1.09 -1.38
N ALA A 408 35.61 1.96 -0.95
CA ALA A 408 34.45 1.54 -0.16
C ALA A 408 33.70 0.38 -0.85
N ARG A 409 33.52 -0.74 -0.16
CA ARG A 409 33.01 -1.98 -0.74
C ARG A 409 32.13 -2.76 0.25
N LEU A 410 31.49 -3.79 -0.26
CA LEU A 410 30.74 -4.75 0.55
C LEU A 410 31.65 -5.88 1.01
N ASP A 411 31.66 -6.16 2.32
CA ASP A 411 32.31 -7.31 2.93
C ASP A 411 31.27 -8.36 3.33
N THR A 412 31.43 -9.55 2.77
CA THR A 412 30.57 -10.70 3.07
C THR A 412 31.06 -11.54 4.26
N SER A 413 32.28 -11.27 4.73
CA SER A 413 32.89 -12.03 5.84
C SER A 413 32.51 -11.48 7.20
N ILE A 414 32.38 -10.15 7.34
CA ILE A 414 32.02 -9.47 8.58
C ILE A 414 30.65 -8.80 8.35
N LYS A 415 29.60 -9.34 8.96
CA LYS A 415 28.23 -8.86 8.79
C LYS A 415 27.43 -8.96 10.08
N LYS A 416 26.53 -8.01 10.31
CA LYS A 416 25.59 -8.05 11.43
C LYS A 416 24.24 -8.62 11.00
N PHE A 417 23.75 -8.20 9.83
CA PHE A 417 22.50 -8.62 9.21
C PHE A 417 22.71 -8.84 7.71
N GLY A 418 21.84 -9.59 7.10
CA GLY A 418 21.87 -9.82 5.65
C GLY A 418 23.13 -10.57 5.18
N THR A 419 23.54 -10.31 3.95
CA THR A 419 24.60 -11.04 3.26
C THR A 419 25.98 -10.35 3.35
N ALA A 420 26.01 -9.04 3.62
CA ALA A 420 27.24 -8.24 3.65
C ALA A 420 27.11 -7.02 4.57
N SER A 421 28.22 -6.37 4.88
CA SER A 421 28.27 -5.04 5.47
C SER A 421 29.10 -4.09 4.60
N LEU A 422 28.92 -2.79 4.78
CA LEU A 422 29.80 -1.79 4.19
C LEU A 422 31.15 -1.82 4.88
N GLU A 423 32.22 -2.04 4.11
CA GLU A 423 33.61 -1.96 4.58
C GLU A 423 34.24 -0.65 4.11
N LEU A 424 34.84 0.05 5.05
CA LEU A 424 35.60 1.27 4.86
C LEU A 424 36.99 1.03 5.47
N ASP A 425 38.09 1.12 4.73
CA ASP A 425 39.43 0.79 5.19
C ASP A 425 40.07 1.89 6.06
N GLY A 426 39.40 3.03 6.16
CA GLY A 426 39.84 4.18 6.94
C GLY A 426 40.78 5.13 6.20
N THR A 427 40.97 4.93 4.88
CA THR A 427 41.84 5.77 4.04
C THR A 427 41.09 6.37 2.86
N GLY A 428 40.30 7.41 3.12
CA GLY A 428 39.59 8.11 2.09
C GLY A 428 38.24 7.52 1.68
N ASP A 429 37.87 6.41 2.30
CA ASP A 429 36.63 5.71 2.04
C ASP A 429 35.43 6.39 2.68
N PHE A 430 34.39 6.58 1.90
CA PHE A 430 33.09 6.99 2.39
C PHE A 430 31.99 6.66 1.37
N VAL A 431 30.75 6.68 1.83
CA VAL A 431 29.58 6.65 0.97
C VAL A 431 28.88 8.00 1.07
N SER A 432 28.69 8.66 -0.07
CA SER A 432 27.92 9.90 -0.14
C SER A 432 26.50 9.64 -0.59
N ILE A 433 25.57 10.41 -0.02
CA ILE A 433 24.19 10.48 -0.44
C ILE A 433 24.03 11.86 -1.10
N GLU A 434 23.41 11.92 -2.28
CA GLU A 434 23.13 13.21 -2.92
C GLU A 434 22.38 14.13 -1.95
N THR A 435 22.74 15.40 -1.97
CA THR A 435 22.14 16.42 -1.11
C THR A 435 20.66 16.51 -1.38
N VAL A 436 19.90 16.29 -0.35
CA VAL A 436 18.45 16.35 -0.39
C VAL A 436 17.95 17.20 0.76
N GLU A 437 16.90 17.91 0.50
CA GLU A 437 16.21 18.76 1.49
C GLU A 437 15.80 17.98 2.74
N ASP A 438 15.67 16.66 2.63
CA ASP A 438 15.29 15.73 3.71
C ASP A 438 16.29 15.65 4.87
N PHE A 439 17.55 16.05 4.68
CA PHE A 439 18.57 16.07 5.75
C PHE A 439 18.72 17.45 6.43
N GLY A 440 17.81 18.36 6.13
CA GLY A 440 17.71 19.62 6.83
C GLY A 440 17.08 19.47 8.21
N PHE A 441 17.81 18.98 9.21
CA PHE A 441 17.27 18.68 10.54
C PHE A 441 16.74 19.90 11.30
N GLY A 442 17.19 21.12 10.96
CA GLY A 442 16.75 22.36 11.59
C GLY A 442 16.71 22.23 13.13
N THR A 443 15.56 22.59 13.74
CA THR A 443 15.28 22.40 15.17
C THR A 443 14.45 21.17 15.48
N ALA A 444 14.10 20.35 14.47
CA ALA A 444 13.24 19.19 14.61
C ALA A 444 13.91 18.04 15.39
N ASN A 445 13.11 17.11 15.92
CA ASN A 445 13.60 15.86 16.47
C ASN A 445 14.17 14.99 15.35
N PHE A 446 15.25 14.27 15.63
CA PHE A 446 15.83 13.31 14.71
C PHE A 446 16.48 12.14 15.43
N ALA A 447 16.67 11.03 14.76
CA ALA A 447 17.55 9.94 15.17
C ALA A 447 18.39 9.49 13.97
N LEU A 448 19.69 9.30 14.21
CA LEU A 448 20.65 8.73 13.28
C LEU A 448 21.24 7.51 13.97
N GLU A 449 21.17 6.35 13.34
CA GLU A 449 21.63 5.12 13.96
C GLU A 449 22.34 4.20 12.96
N ALA A 450 23.30 3.43 13.45
CA ALA A 450 24.01 2.43 12.67
C ALA A 450 24.52 1.30 13.57
N PHE A 451 24.72 0.12 12.97
CA PHE A 451 25.59 -0.89 13.55
C PHE A 451 27.02 -0.70 13.03
N VAL A 452 27.96 -0.62 13.95
CA VAL A 452 29.37 -0.35 13.67
C VAL A 452 30.22 -1.49 14.19
N TYR A 453 31.15 -1.95 13.36
CA TYR A 453 32.19 -2.93 13.74
C TYR A 453 33.54 -2.29 13.49
N ALA A 454 34.29 -1.99 14.56
CA ALA A 454 35.56 -1.36 14.45
C ALA A 454 36.71 -2.41 14.48
N SER A 455 37.43 -2.54 13.37
CA SER A 455 38.68 -3.31 13.33
C SER A 455 39.87 -2.51 13.89
N SER A 456 39.76 -1.17 13.87
CA SER A 456 40.70 -0.24 14.47
C SER A 456 39.96 0.97 15.05
N THR A 457 40.47 1.50 16.14
CA THR A 457 39.99 2.77 16.72
C THR A 457 41.05 3.85 16.71
N THR A 458 42.18 3.59 16.04
CA THR A 458 43.28 4.56 15.94
C THR A 458 42.88 5.76 15.10
N GLY A 459 43.11 6.97 15.60
CA GLY A 459 42.74 8.20 14.92
C GLY A 459 41.26 8.55 15.04
N THR A 460 40.77 9.28 14.07
CA THR A 460 39.37 9.73 13.99
C THR A 460 38.67 9.07 12.80
N SER A 461 37.53 8.43 13.04
CA SER A 461 36.67 7.85 11.99
C SER A 461 35.27 8.36 12.13
N THR A 462 34.71 8.85 11.03
CA THR A 462 33.36 9.39 10.99
C THR A 462 32.35 8.29 10.71
N ILE A 463 31.22 8.31 11.42
CA ILE A 463 30.10 7.41 11.23
C ILE A 463 29.03 8.11 10.36
N PHE A 464 28.66 9.33 10.73
CA PHE A 464 27.77 10.19 9.94
C PHE A 464 28.34 11.61 9.90
N ASP A 465 28.32 12.25 8.73
CA ASP A 465 28.68 13.66 8.56
C ASP A 465 27.71 14.33 7.58
N PHE A 466 26.94 15.29 8.05
CA PHE A 466 25.99 16.05 7.26
C PHE A 466 26.50 17.47 6.93
N ARG A 467 27.79 17.73 7.20
CA ARG A 467 28.41 19.02 6.88
C ARG A 467 28.92 19.00 5.45
N THR A 468 28.82 20.10 4.76
CA THR A 468 29.44 20.32 3.45
C THR A 468 30.85 20.89 3.59
N SER A 469 31.15 21.44 4.75
CA SER A 469 32.47 21.97 5.14
C SER A 469 32.63 21.93 6.66
N ASP A 470 33.85 22.12 7.15
CA ASP A 470 34.11 22.18 8.58
C ASP A 470 33.44 23.35 9.31
N SER A 471 33.01 24.37 8.57
CA SER A 471 32.28 25.54 9.12
C SER A 471 30.77 25.35 9.15
N ASP A 472 30.22 24.29 8.57
CA ASP A 472 28.78 24.06 8.54
C ASP A 472 28.27 23.58 9.89
N VAL A 473 27.18 24.18 10.33
CA VAL A 473 26.48 23.81 11.56
C VAL A 473 25.50 22.66 11.28
N ALA A 474 26.04 21.47 11.06
CA ALA A 474 25.26 20.25 10.82
C ALA A 474 25.80 19.09 11.67
N PRO A 475 24.99 18.07 11.98
CA PRO A 475 25.41 16.98 12.85
C PRO A 475 26.53 16.15 12.26
N ARG A 476 27.53 15.83 13.08
CA ARG A 476 28.57 14.84 12.82
C ARG A 476 28.69 13.88 14.01
N LEU A 477 28.54 12.58 13.78
CA LEU A 477 28.84 11.52 14.73
C LEU A 477 30.12 10.82 14.29
N TYR A 478 31.13 10.74 15.18
CA TYR A 478 32.43 10.17 14.88
C TYR A 478 33.05 9.53 16.12
N GLN A 479 34.12 8.80 15.96
CA GLN A 479 34.93 8.32 17.05
C GLN A 479 36.35 8.88 16.98
N THR A 480 37.01 9.02 18.14
CA THR A 480 38.44 9.27 18.25
C THR A 480 39.01 8.41 19.37
N GLY A 481 40.01 7.59 19.06
CA GLY A 481 40.58 6.66 20.03
C GLY A 481 39.57 5.68 20.63
N GLY A 482 38.51 5.34 19.87
CA GLY A 482 37.41 4.49 20.31
C GLY A 482 36.28 5.22 21.04
N THR A 483 36.45 6.48 21.43
CA THR A 483 35.42 7.24 22.13
C THR A 483 34.47 7.91 21.12
N LEU A 484 33.15 7.69 21.26
CA LEU A 484 32.13 8.33 20.44
C LEU A 484 32.00 9.81 20.76
N LYS A 485 31.85 10.62 19.72
CA LYS A 485 31.80 12.08 19.80
C LYS A 485 30.74 12.65 18.87
N PHE A 486 30.13 13.73 19.30
CA PHE A 486 29.22 14.55 18.47
C PHE A 486 29.74 15.97 18.36
N SER A 487 29.74 16.49 17.15
CA SER A 487 30.06 17.89 16.87
C SER A 487 29.07 18.50 15.89
N THR A 488 28.96 19.82 15.92
CA THR A 488 28.51 20.66 14.83
C THR A 488 29.67 21.59 14.50
N ASP A 489 29.82 21.99 13.26
CA ASP A 489 31.02 22.72 12.83
C ASP A 489 32.33 22.05 13.30
N THR A 490 33.27 22.79 13.84
CA THR A 490 34.51 22.30 14.47
C THR A 490 34.38 22.05 15.98
N THR A 491 33.20 22.31 16.57
CA THR A 491 32.99 22.28 18.02
C THR A 491 32.46 20.92 18.48
N GLU A 492 33.23 20.27 19.35
CA GLU A 492 32.78 19.03 20.03
C GLU A 492 31.80 19.38 21.15
N HIS A 493 30.61 18.79 21.11
CA HIS A 493 29.54 19.03 22.08
C HIS A 493 29.33 17.88 23.05
N LEU A 494 29.51 16.64 22.58
CA LEU A 494 29.35 15.43 23.39
C LEU A 494 30.50 14.46 23.15
N SER A 495 30.95 13.80 24.22
CA SER A 495 31.96 12.78 24.18
C SER A 495 31.65 11.71 25.22
N GLY A 496 31.64 10.45 24.83
CA GLY A 496 31.39 9.32 25.75
C GLY A 496 31.05 8.03 25.02
N GLY A 497 31.13 6.92 25.77
CA GLY A 497 31.01 5.58 25.22
C GLY A 497 32.27 5.13 24.49
N THR A 498 32.64 3.86 24.64
CA THR A 498 33.86 3.31 24.04
C THR A 498 33.51 2.12 23.16
N LEU A 499 33.89 2.19 21.89
CA LEU A 499 33.76 1.07 20.94
C LEU A 499 34.82 0.02 21.25
N SER A 500 34.41 -1.21 21.45
CA SER A 500 35.30 -2.36 21.54
C SER A 500 35.71 -2.81 20.13
N LEU A 501 36.96 -3.22 19.97
CA LEU A 501 37.44 -3.78 18.71
C LEU A 501 36.79 -5.12 18.41
N ASN A 502 36.56 -5.37 17.12
CA ASN A 502 36.04 -6.64 16.59
C ASN A 502 34.70 -7.07 17.20
N THR A 503 33.89 -6.10 17.53
CA THR A 503 32.56 -6.31 18.11
C THR A 503 31.53 -5.37 17.43
N TRP A 504 30.36 -5.89 17.11
CA TRP A 504 29.26 -5.08 16.62
C TRP A 504 28.63 -4.28 17.75
N HIS A 505 28.61 -2.98 17.58
CA HIS A 505 27.90 -2.03 18.45
C HIS A 505 26.77 -1.33 17.72
N HIS A 506 25.65 -1.13 18.38
CA HIS A 506 24.62 -0.20 17.93
C HIS A 506 24.96 1.19 18.44
N VAL A 507 25.15 2.14 17.55
CA VAL A 507 25.39 3.54 17.88
C VAL A 507 24.26 4.41 17.37
N ALA A 508 23.83 5.37 18.19
CA ALA A 508 22.80 6.32 17.78
C ALA A 508 23.09 7.73 18.30
N LEU A 509 22.75 8.72 17.48
CA LEU A 509 22.67 10.13 17.84
C LEU A 509 21.22 10.55 17.73
N ALA A 510 20.59 10.93 18.83
CA ALA A 510 19.20 11.33 18.83
C ALA A 510 19.00 12.70 19.47
N ARG A 511 18.16 13.53 18.84
CA ARG A 511 17.65 14.78 19.40
C ARG A 511 16.16 14.67 19.65
N TYR A 512 15.77 14.90 20.89
CA TYR A 512 14.38 14.93 21.33
C TYR A 512 14.11 16.15 22.20
N ASN A 513 13.10 16.93 21.85
CA ASN A 513 12.75 18.19 22.52
C ASN A 513 13.95 19.11 22.75
N GLY A 514 14.73 19.33 21.69
CA GLY A 514 15.91 20.19 21.72
C GLY A 514 17.13 19.60 22.44
N THR A 515 17.04 18.38 22.94
CA THR A 515 18.11 17.74 23.68
C THR A 515 18.74 16.62 22.85
N THR A 516 20.05 16.71 22.58
CA THR A 516 20.83 15.72 21.81
C THR A 516 21.65 14.83 22.74
N LYS A 517 21.67 13.54 22.46
CA LYS A 517 22.42 12.52 23.21
C LYS A 517 23.03 11.48 22.29
N ILE A 518 24.16 10.88 22.72
CA ILE A 518 24.72 9.68 22.08
C ILE A 518 24.29 8.44 22.87
N TYR A 519 23.96 7.39 22.14
CA TYR A 519 23.65 6.08 22.69
C TYR A 519 24.61 5.03 22.15
N LEU A 520 25.02 4.13 23.00
CA LEU A 520 25.81 2.95 22.67
C LEU A 520 25.08 1.73 23.22
N ASP A 521 24.78 0.77 22.37
CA ASP A 521 24.01 -0.45 22.70
C ASP A 521 22.73 -0.17 23.51
N GLY A 522 21.99 0.85 23.09
CA GLY A 522 20.74 1.28 23.70
C GLY A 522 20.88 2.12 24.99
N THR A 523 22.10 2.32 25.49
CA THR A 523 22.35 3.10 26.72
C THR A 523 22.89 4.49 26.37
N SER A 524 22.34 5.54 26.98
CA SER A 524 22.87 6.91 26.84
C SER A 524 24.26 6.99 27.52
N VAL A 525 25.27 7.35 26.73
CA VAL A 525 26.66 7.36 27.18
C VAL A 525 27.24 8.75 27.37
N THR A 526 26.43 9.79 27.17
CA THR A 526 26.85 11.19 27.33
C THR A 526 25.87 11.97 28.20
N GLY A 527 26.28 13.16 28.62
CA GLY A 527 25.35 14.21 29.06
C GLY A 527 24.40 14.60 27.94
N CYS A 528 23.86 15.78 28.02
CA CYS A 528 22.97 16.30 26.97
C CYS A 528 23.51 17.61 26.40
N TYR A 529 23.36 17.79 25.09
CA TYR A 529 23.58 19.04 24.38
C TYR A 529 22.23 19.65 24.00
N ARG A 530 22.06 20.97 24.22
CA ARG A 530 20.83 21.70 23.95
C ARG A 530 21.05 22.81 22.92
#